data_aa7559d18354d917e9037d100be2510b
#
_entry.id   aa7559d18354d917e9037d100be2510b
#
_cell.length_a   1.000
_cell.length_b   1.000
_cell.length_c   1.000
_cell.angle_alpha   90.00
_cell.angle_beta   90.00
_cell.angle_gamma   90.00
#
_symmetry.space_group_name_H-M   'P 1'
#
loop_
_entity.id
_entity.type
_entity.pdbx_description
1 polymer ?
#
loop_
_entity_poly.entity_id
_entity_poly.type
_entity_poly.pdbx_seq_one_letter_code
_entity_poly.pdbx_strand_id
1 'polypeptide(L)'
;MFKKVHISIISIFLSVLLIFGCASTMKPVYREAGIEYNLTLLHTNDHHGATLSKDGNFGLAERASFIKLVRAQNENVLLLDAGDINTGSALSNMYAAEPDILAYNAMGYEAVTFGNHEFDGTLEKLQKQIQLASFSWLGANITFRDGSFLGKPYLIKDYPGFRVGVLGLTTLRTYKIANPDKSLVFADEIATAQKYVDILRNKMRCDVIIVLGHLGDVEEEASQNTSVKLAETVSGIDIIVDGHTHTKMEDPLFINGTYIVSANEWGKYVGVGTLSVVDGILVGFDWRGEEISSEKYPADSEIAGIIAPYAVGAEEALKEVVLETTDEFVFGNKLSRKIELPLGNFVADAQVAYLASCGVNVDFGFTNGGNIRTALPKGNVTRENLLTVLPFENYVYVVTLKGADVIELFNYIGSINQGAGGFAQVSKEVSYTLTYDETGMNGKISNVLINGSLIDESRTYKIAVNDYLAAGGDGYEVLTKSIDTFNTSMLMSDVVIEYAQSLGQPISPVTEGRITIVGGIDVE
;
A
#
# COMPACT_ATOMS: atom_id res chain seq x y z
N MET A 1 52.90 12.23 64.08
CA MET A 1 52.64 12.88 62.77
C MET A 1 51.50 12.17 62.07
N PHE A 2 50.29 12.35 62.60
CA PHE A 2 49.05 11.73 62.07
C PHE A 2 48.01 12.85 61.92
N LYS A 3 47.68 13.24 60.71
CA LYS A 3 46.50 14.06 60.39
C LYS A 3 46.10 13.87 58.95
N LYS A 4 44.79 13.67 58.78
CA LYS A 4 43.99 13.75 57.53
C LYS A 4 43.86 12.49 56.70
N VAL A 5 42.94 11.64 57.03
CA VAL A 5 42.09 10.87 56.11
C VAL A 5 40.73 10.67 56.79
N HIS A 6 39.85 11.64 56.74
CA HIS A 6 38.44 11.48 57.15
C HIS A 6 37.61 12.61 56.53
N ILE A 7 37.58 12.72 55.21
CA ILE A 7 36.54 13.47 54.50
C ILE A 7 36.56 12.93 53.06
N SER A 8 35.91 11.86 52.76
CA SER A 8 35.58 11.42 51.39
C SER A 8 34.59 10.26 51.30
N ILE A 9 33.80 9.97 52.35
CA ILE A 9 32.81 8.87 52.27
C ILE A 9 31.34 9.37 52.37
N ILE A 10 31.09 10.65 52.59
CA ILE A 10 29.73 11.21 52.71
C ILE A 10 29.19 11.80 51.41
N SER A 11 30.03 12.02 50.37
CA SER A 11 29.61 12.61 49.11
C SER A 11 29.18 11.62 48.03
N ILE A 12 29.29 10.30 48.28
CA ILE A 12 28.91 9.27 47.29
C ILE A 12 27.51 8.70 47.51
N PHE A 13 26.89 8.96 48.69
CA PHE A 13 25.53 8.47 48.96
C PHE A 13 24.40 9.46 48.65
N LEU A 14 24.70 10.66 48.13
CA LEU A 14 23.67 11.67 47.77
C LEU A 14 23.47 11.82 46.25
N SER A 15 24.20 11.04 45.43
CA SER A 15 24.06 11.11 43.93
C SER A 15 23.29 9.98 43.29
N VAL A 16 22.70 9.05 44.07
CA VAL A 16 21.94 7.89 43.55
C VAL A 16 20.42 8.02 43.76
N LEU A 17 19.96 9.14 44.31
CA LEU A 17 18.53 9.33 44.67
C LEU A 17 17.78 10.35 43.80
N LEU A 18 18.26 10.62 42.57
CA LEU A 18 17.60 11.58 41.66
C LEU A 18 17.44 11.07 40.23
N ILE A 19 17.27 9.77 40.01
CA ILE A 19 16.83 9.22 38.71
C ILE A 19 15.61 8.29 38.93
N PHE A 20 14.65 8.73 39.72
CA PHE A 20 13.25 8.42 39.47
C PHE A 20 12.61 9.72 39.00
N GLY A 21 12.79 10.02 37.73
CA GLY A 21 11.99 11.03 37.09
C GLY A 21 10.52 10.64 37.24
N CYS A 22 9.83 11.31 38.16
CA CYS A 22 8.37 11.35 38.13
C CYS A 22 7.96 11.76 36.74
N ALA A 23 7.55 10.81 35.91
CA ALA A 23 6.77 11.12 34.73
C ALA A 23 5.52 11.84 35.24
N SER A 24 5.53 13.18 35.21
CA SER A 24 4.42 13.99 35.70
C SER A 24 3.19 13.63 34.87
N THR A 25 2.13 13.16 35.52
CA THR A 25 0.84 13.00 34.86
C THR A 25 0.32 14.36 34.42
N MET A 26 -0.23 14.45 33.23
CA MET A 26 -0.88 15.70 32.75
C MET A 26 -2.05 16.06 33.68
N LYS A 27 -2.33 17.37 33.80
CA LYS A 27 -3.52 17.82 34.53
C LYS A 27 -4.77 17.49 33.71
N PRO A 28 -5.89 17.13 34.34
CA PRO A 28 -7.17 16.98 33.67
C PRO A 28 -7.59 18.31 32.98
N VAL A 29 -8.34 18.20 31.89
CA VAL A 29 -8.99 19.37 31.27
C VAL A 29 -10.12 19.86 32.20
N TYR A 30 -10.26 21.17 32.33
CA TYR A 30 -11.38 21.74 33.06
C TYR A 30 -12.70 21.45 32.33
N ARG A 31 -13.72 21.05 33.10
CA ARG A 31 -15.09 20.82 32.62
C ARG A 31 -16.12 21.21 33.67
N GLU A 32 -17.29 21.58 33.21
CA GLU A 32 -18.45 21.78 34.06
C GLU A 32 -19.23 20.45 34.16
N ALA A 33 -19.62 20.05 35.36
CA ALA A 33 -20.30 18.79 35.59
C ALA A 33 -21.65 18.74 34.86
N GLY A 34 -21.93 17.63 34.19
CA GLY A 34 -23.19 17.41 33.47
C GLY A 34 -23.37 18.19 32.19
N ILE A 35 -22.37 18.99 31.76
CA ILE A 35 -22.38 19.65 30.46
C ILE A 35 -21.92 18.70 29.38
N GLU A 36 -22.67 18.67 28.27
CA GLU A 36 -22.30 17.95 27.05
C GLU A 36 -21.38 18.81 26.16
N TYR A 37 -20.26 18.23 25.77
CA TYR A 37 -19.29 18.82 24.84
C TYR A 37 -19.24 17.99 23.57
N ASN A 38 -19.19 18.66 22.41
CA ASN A 38 -19.22 18.00 21.12
C ASN A 38 -17.93 18.21 20.34
N LEU A 39 -17.53 17.17 19.56
CA LEU A 39 -16.45 17.18 18.59
C LEU A 39 -16.91 16.54 17.30
N THR A 40 -16.65 17.19 16.17
CA THR A 40 -16.84 16.59 14.86
C THR A 40 -15.54 15.93 14.43
N LEU A 41 -15.56 14.60 14.29
CA LEU A 41 -14.49 13.80 13.72
C LEU A 41 -14.71 13.66 12.21
N LEU A 42 -13.78 14.16 11.42
CA LEU A 42 -13.67 13.86 10.00
C LEU A 42 -12.55 12.87 9.80
N HIS A 43 -12.78 11.86 8.98
CA HIS A 43 -11.71 10.93 8.65
C HIS A 43 -11.77 10.42 7.22
N THR A 44 -10.60 10.04 6.72
CA THR A 44 -10.40 9.33 5.46
C THR A 44 -9.45 8.17 5.69
N ASN A 45 -9.32 7.31 4.69
CA ASN A 45 -8.41 6.17 4.64
C ASN A 45 -8.20 5.75 3.18
N ASP A 46 -7.13 5.01 2.90
CA ASP A 46 -6.87 4.35 1.61
C ASP A 46 -7.03 5.32 0.42
N HIS A 47 -6.31 6.46 0.51
CA HIS A 47 -6.34 7.48 -0.53
C HIS A 47 -5.73 7.02 -1.85
N HIS A 48 -4.64 6.24 -1.80
CA HIS A 48 -3.97 5.64 -2.96
C HIS A 48 -3.72 6.63 -4.10
N GLY A 49 -3.22 7.82 -3.76
CA GLY A 49 -2.89 8.84 -4.75
C GLY A 49 -4.06 9.31 -5.61
N ALA A 50 -5.30 9.20 -5.15
CA ALA A 50 -6.49 9.74 -5.84
C ALA A 50 -6.49 11.27 -5.81
N THR A 51 -5.40 11.88 -6.32
CA THR A 51 -5.12 13.31 -6.30
C THR A 51 -6.11 14.10 -7.15
N LEU A 52 -6.42 13.57 -8.35
CA LEU A 52 -7.34 14.18 -9.31
C LEU A 52 -8.65 13.40 -9.37
N SER A 53 -9.75 14.12 -9.61
CA SER A 53 -11.02 13.48 -9.93
C SER A 53 -10.95 12.80 -11.29
N LYS A 54 -11.10 11.47 -11.33
CA LYS A 54 -11.06 10.66 -12.54
C LYS A 54 -11.81 9.33 -12.33
N ASP A 55 -12.57 8.90 -13.35
CA ASP A 55 -13.16 7.54 -13.43
C ASP A 55 -14.03 7.14 -12.20
N GLY A 56 -14.75 8.11 -11.62
CA GLY A 56 -15.61 7.89 -10.45
C GLY A 56 -14.91 8.01 -9.10
N ASN A 57 -13.61 8.31 -9.10
CA ASN A 57 -12.87 8.72 -7.92
C ASN A 57 -12.98 10.25 -7.77
N PHE A 58 -13.06 10.73 -6.54
CA PHE A 58 -13.16 12.16 -6.29
C PHE A 58 -11.87 12.66 -5.67
N GLY A 59 -11.28 13.66 -6.36
CA GLY A 59 -9.99 14.21 -6.03
C GLY A 59 -9.95 14.99 -4.72
N LEU A 60 -8.73 15.42 -4.38
CA LEU A 60 -8.48 16.18 -3.16
C LEU A 60 -9.18 17.55 -3.16
N ALA A 61 -9.41 18.15 -4.33
CA ALA A 61 -10.03 19.47 -4.42
C ALA A 61 -11.53 19.44 -4.04
N GLU A 62 -12.26 18.42 -4.45
CA GLU A 62 -13.67 18.20 -4.08
C GLU A 62 -13.79 17.86 -2.59
N ARG A 63 -12.91 17.00 -2.07
CA ARG A 63 -12.82 16.66 -0.65
C ARG A 63 -12.58 17.90 0.21
N ALA A 64 -11.69 18.79 -0.23
CA ALA A 64 -11.39 20.04 0.48
C ALA A 64 -12.60 20.96 0.62
N SER A 65 -13.42 21.07 -0.42
CA SER A 65 -14.66 21.85 -0.37
C SER A 65 -15.61 21.33 0.70
N PHE A 66 -15.77 20.02 0.80
CA PHE A 66 -16.57 19.40 1.85
C PHE A 66 -15.99 19.67 3.26
N ILE A 67 -14.68 19.44 3.45
CA ILE A 67 -14.01 19.69 4.74
C ILE A 67 -14.16 21.15 5.17
N LYS A 68 -13.99 22.12 4.25
CA LYS A 68 -14.20 23.54 4.52
C LYS A 68 -15.65 23.86 4.93
N LEU A 69 -16.63 23.20 4.28
CA LEU A 69 -18.04 23.34 4.63
C LEU A 69 -18.31 22.86 6.07
N VAL A 70 -17.81 21.68 6.44
CA VAL A 70 -18.00 21.13 7.79
C VAL A 70 -17.33 22.03 8.84
N ARG A 71 -16.11 22.52 8.58
CA ARG A 71 -15.40 23.44 9.49
C ARG A 71 -16.11 24.77 9.67
N ALA A 72 -16.78 25.27 8.64
CA ALA A 72 -17.57 26.49 8.74
C ALA A 72 -18.84 26.32 9.62
N GLN A 73 -19.32 25.10 9.81
CA GLN A 73 -20.54 24.78 10.57
C GLN A 73 -20.25 24.25 11.98
N ASN A 74 -18.99 23.84 12.27
CA ASN A 74 -18.63 23.23 13.55
C ASN A 74 -17.40 23.90 14.14
N GLU A 75 -17.46 24.24 15.43
CA GLU A 75 -16.39 24.92 16.14
C GLU A 75 -15.19 24.01 16.41
N ASN A 76 -15.47 22.77 16.79
CA ASN A 76 -14.46 21.76 17.11
C ASN A 76 -14.48 20.67 16.04
N VAL A 77 -13.44 20.60 15.21
CA VAL A 77 -13.28 19.59 14.17
C VAL A 77 -11.91 18.96 14.29
N LEU A 78 -11.85 17.64 14.27
CA LEU A 78 -10.63 16.84 14.21
C LEU A 78 -10.62 16.08 12.89
N LEU A 79 -9.61 16.31 12.03
CA LEU A 79 -9.47 15.68 10.72
C LEU A 79 -8.28 14.71 10.73
N LEU A 80 -8.56 13.43 10.46
CA LEU A 80 -7.61 12.32 10.56
C LEU A 80 -7.61 11.48 9.28
N ASP A 81 -6.54 10.70 9.07
CA ASP A 81 -6.47 9.72 7.99
C ASP A 81 -5.86 8.41 8.47
N ALA A 82 -6.45 7.28 8.10
CA ALA A 82 -6.03 5.95 8.53
C ALA A 82 -5.01 5.28 7.59
N GLY A 83 -4.23 6.06 6.85
CA GLY A 83 -3.07 5.58 6.07
C GLY A 83 -3.38 5.18 4.64
N ASP A 84 -2.34 4.69 3.95
CA ASP A 84 -2.31 4.43 2.52
C ASP A 84 -2.63 5.70 1.70
N ILE A 85 -1.87 6.78 1.96
CA ILE A 85 -1.88 7.96 1.06
C ILE A 85 -1.22 7.58 -0.26
N ASN A 86 -0.14 6.80 -0.19
CA ASN A 86 0.72 6.43 -1.31
C ASN A 86 0.09 5.37 -2.21
N THR A 87 0.70 5.24 -3.38
CA THR A 87 0.58 4.15 -4.33
C THR A 87 -0.82 4.01 -4.92
N GLY A 88 -0.92 4.36 -6.19
CA GLY A 88 -2.15 4.26 -6.99
C GLY A 88 -2.02 5.08 -8.27
N SER A 89 -2.31 6.37 -8.25
CA SER A 89 -2.28 7.14 -9.49
C SER A 89 -0.86 7.42 -9.99
N ALA A 90 -0.69 7.45 -11.33
CA ALA A 90 0.59 7.78 -11.96
C ALA A 90 1.13 9.15 -11.50
N LEU A 91 0.24 10.12 -11.27
CA LEU A 91 0.62 11.45 -10.78
C LEU A 91 1.25 11.36 -9.38
N SER A 92 0.58 10.72 -8.43
CA SER A 92 1.07 10.55 -7.06
C SER A 92 2.37 9.76 -7.03
N ASN A 93 2.43 8.63 -7.74
CA ASN A 93 3.62 7.76 -7.80
C ASN A 93 4.84 8.50 -8.39
N MET A 94 4.65 9.29 -9.46
CA MET A 94 5.71 10.06 -10.11
C MET A 94 6.38 11.06 -9.17
N TYR A 95 5.60 11.67 -8.29
CA TYR A 95 6.07 12.70 -7.36
C TYR A 95 6.17 12.19 -5.91
N ALA A 96 6.13 10.86 -5.70
CA ALA A 96 6.22 10.25 -4.38
C ALA A 96 5.22 10.87 -3.38
N ALA A 97 3.95 11.01 -3.79
CA ALA A 97 2.84 11.60 -3.07
C ALA A 97 3.06 13.07 -2.60
N GLU A 98 4.04 13.79 -3.14
CA GLU A 98 4.27 15.19 -2.75
C GLU A 98 3.02 16.07 -2.95
N PRO A 99 2.29 16.03 -4.10
CA PRO A 99 1.07 16.82 -4.27
C PRO A 99 -0.03 16.45 -3.28
N ASP A 100 -0.13 15.16 -2.92
CA ASP A 100 -1.12 14.66 -1.96
C ASP A 100 -0.83 15.20 -0.56
N ILE A 101 0.42 15.13 -0.10
CA ILE A 101 0.84 15.63 1.21
C ILE A 101 0.67 17.15 1.31
N LEU A 102 1.01 17.90 0.26
CA LEU A 102 0.80 19.36 0.23
C LEU A 102 -0.68 19.72 0.31
N ALA A 103 -1.55 18.97 -0.37
CA ALA A 103 -2.98 19.14 -0.28
C ALA A 103 -3.51 18.78 1.12
N TYR A 104 -3.04 17.69 1.74
CA TYR A 104 -3.38 17.31 3.13
C TYR A 104 -2.96 18.41 4.12
N ASN A 105 -1.76 18.99 3.94
CA ASN A 105 -1.32 20.14 4.73
C ASN A 105 -2.29 21.32 4.62
N ALA A 106 -2.68 21.68 3.40
CA ALA A 106 -3.58 22.81 3.16
C ALA A 106 -5.03 22.54 3.63
N MET A 107 -5.50 21.29 3.54
CA MET A 107 -6.77 20.86 4.12
C MET A 107 -6.74 20.83 5.66
N GLY A 108 -5.55 20.81 6.26
CA GLY A 108 -5.37 20.84 7.71
C GLY A 108 -5.64 19.47 8.36
N TYR A 109 -5.21 18.38 7.78
CA TYR A 109 -5.12 17.12 8.50
C TYR A 109 -4.24 17.29 9.73
N GLU A 110 -4.60 16.65 10.83
CA GLU A 110 -3.88 16.78 12.10
C GLU A 110 -2.99 15.56 12.40
N ALA A 111 -3.45 14.38 12.01
CA ALA A 111 -2.66 13.15 12.06
C ALA A 111 -3.05 12.18 10.95
N VAL A 112 -2.07 11.41 10.52
CA VAL A 112 -2.18 10.30 9.57
C VAL A 112 -1.43 9.11 10.17
N THR A 113 -1.99 7.89 10.12
CA THR A 113 -1.21 6.69 10.44
C THR A 113 -0.47 6.19 9.21
N PHE A 114 0.55 5.36 9.40
CA PHE A 114 1.17 4.66 8.29
C PHE A 114 0.29 3.47 7.87
N GLY A 115 -0.04 3.37 6.59
CA GLY A 115 -0.53 2.12 6.01
C GLY A 115 0.61 1.26 5.48
N ASN A 116 0.31 0.18 4.77
CA ASN A 116 1.36 -0.67 4.18
C ASN A 116 1.98 -0.02 2.92
N HIS A 117 1.23 0.74 2.15
CA HIS A 117 1.73 1.38 0.93
C HIS A 117 2.65 2.57 1.18
N GLU A 118 2.74 3.11 2.39
CA GLU A 118 3.81 4.03 2.76
C GLU A 118 5.20 3.38 2.70
N PHE A 119 5.28 2.05 2.72
CA PHE A 119 6.52 1.27 2.69
C PHE A 119 6.84 0.64 1.32
N ASP A 120 6.12 0.97 0.26
CA ASP A 120 6.39 0.49 -1.10
C ASP A 120 7.69 1.08 -1.67
N GLY A 121 7.96 2.32 -1.33
CA GLY A 121 9.17 3.03 -1.74
C GLY A 121 10.36 2.86 -0.79
N THR A 122 11.43 3.61 -1.06
CA THR A 122 12.59 3.64 -0.16
C THR A 122 12.30 4.41 1.13
N LEU A 123 12.98 4.05 2.21
CA LEU A 123 12.90 4.78 3.48
C LEU A 123 13.24 6.28 3.32
N GLU A 124 14.15 6.62 2.39
CA GLU A 124 14.48 8.02 2.10
C GLU A 124 13.28 8.79 1.54
N LYS A 125 12.51 8.17 0.62
CA LYS A 125 11.27 8.75 0.08
C LYS A 125 10.25 8.99 1.22
N LEU A 126 10.01 7.98 2.05
CA LEU A 126 9.10 8.08 3.19
C LEU A 126 9.55 9.16 4.19
N GLN A 127 10.84 9.25 4.50
CA GLN A 127 11.36 10.31 5.38
C GLN A 127 11.17 11.71 4.80
N LYS A 128 11.28 11.89 3.48
CA LYS A 128 10.95 13.16 2.81
C LYS A 128 9.47 13.50 2.94
N GLN A 129 8.59 12.53 2.77
CA GLN A 129 7.14 12.70 2.98
C GLN A 129 6.83 13.13 4.43
N ILE A 130 7.45 12.46 5.42
CA ILE A 130 7.31 12.81 6.84
C ILE A 130 7.78 14.26 7.12
N GLN A 131 8.87 14.68 6.51
CA GLN A 131 9.40 16.05 6.66
C GLN A 131 8.53 17.11 5.97
N LEU A 132 7.90 16.77 4.85
CA LEU A 132 7.02 17.66 4.09
C LEU A 132 5.69 17.88 4.81
N ALA A 133 5.21 16.89 5.57
CA ALA A 133 3.94 16.92 6.26
C ALA A 133 3.91 17.94 7.40
N SER A 134 2.88 18.77 7.47
CA SER A 134 2.57 19.62 8.62
C SER A 134 1.75 18.90 9.70
N PHE A 135 1.15 17.77 9.35
CA PHE A 135 0.45 16.87 10.27
C PHE A 135 1.40 15.88 10.96
N SER A 136 0.91 15.17 11.95
CA SER A 136 1.70 14.16 12.64
C SER A 136 1.52 12.78 11.97
N TRP A 137 2.60 12.18 11.50
CA TRP A 137 2.60 10.76 11.16
C TRP A 137 2.62 9.93 12.44
N LEU A 138 1.67 9.00 12.59
CA LEU A 138 1.50 8.16 13.77
C LEU A 138 1.83 6.70 13.46
N GLY A 139 2.62 6.06 14.35
CA GLY A 139 2.97 4.66 14.23
C GLY A 139 3.56 4.16 15.54
N ALA A 140 2.72 3.80 16.51
CA ALA A 140 3.15 3.41 17.84
C ALA A 140 3.90 2.06 17.85
N ASN A 141 3.60 1.20 16.89
CA ASN A 141 4.24 -0.10 16.72
C ASN A 141 5.38 -0.10 15.69
N ILE A 142 5.81 1.06 15.18
CA ILE A 142 6.90 1.15 14.19
C ILE A 142 8.08 1.90 14.79
N THR A 143 9.22 1.21 14.93
CA THR A 143 10.46 1.78 15.45
C THR A 143 11.65 1.40 14.57
N PHE A 144 12.71 2.17 14.70
CA PHE A 144 14.03 1.70 14.28
C PHE A 144 14.57 0.66 15.26
N ARG A 145 15.62 -0.07 14.88
CA ARG A 145 16.28 -1.07 15.75
C ARG A 145 16.87 -0.49 17.02
N ASP A 146 17.15 0.81 17.06
CA ASP A 146 17.62 1.51 18.27
C ASP A 146 16.49 1.92 19.23
N GLY A 147 15.22 1.63 18.86
CA GLY A 147 14.02 1.94 19.61
C GLY A 147 13.45 3.34 19.38
N SER A 148 14.07 4.17 18.55
CA SER A 148 13.48 5.45 18.12
C SER A 148 12.29 5.22 17.19
N PHE A 149 11.27 6.09 17.25
CA PHE A 149 10.07 5.97 16.39
C PHE A 149 10.33 6.52 15.00
N LEU A 150 9.73 5.91 13.98
CA LEU A 150 9.70 6.44 12.62
C LEU A 150 8.86 7.74 12.57
N GLY A 151 7.70 7.75 13.18
CA GLY A 151 6.83 8.90 13.37
C GLY A 151 6.65 9.22 14.86
N LYS A 152 5.42 9.52 15.27
CA LYS A 152 5.05 9.67 16.68
C LYS A 152 4.17 8.49 17.09
N PRO A 153 4.23 8.02 18.36
CA PRO A 153 3.33 6.97 18.79
C PRO A 153 1.87 7.43 18.88
N TYR A 154 1.63 8.68 19.27
CA TYR A 154 0.30 9.26 19.45
C TYR A 154 0.31 10.78 19.33
N LEU A 155 -0.88 11.35 19.14
CA LEU A 155 -1.18 12.77 19.24
C LEU A 155 -2.14 13.03 20.41
N ILE A 156 -2.01 14.18 21.08
CA ILE A 156 -2.92 14.64 22.13
C ILE A 156 -3.50 16.00 21.75
N LYS A 157 -4.82 16.15 21.88
CA LYS A 157 -5.54 17.40 21.61
C LYS A 157 -6.48 17.70 22.77
N ASP A 158 -6.43 18.93 23.25
CA ASP A 158 -7.36 19.44 24.25
C ASP A 158 -8.50 20.19 23.57
N TYR A 159 -9.71 19.84 23.90
CA TYR A 159 -10.94 20.51 23.50
C TYR A 159 -11.63 21.09 24.74
N PRO A 160 -12.60 22.01 24.58
CA PRO A 160 -13.43 22.44 25.69
C PRO A 160 -14.04 21.22 26.41
N GLY A 161 -13.75 21.08 27.69
CA GLY A 161 -14.30 20.03 28.55
C GLY A 161 -13.67 18.64 28.47
N PHE A 162 -12.83 18.31 27.49
CA PHE A 162 -12.22 16.97 27.38
C PHE A 162 -10.93 16.95 26.56
N ARG A 163 -10.19 15.86 26.70
CA ARG A 163 -8.94 15.59 25.98
C ARG A 163 -9.06 14.34 25.12
N VAL A 164 -8.60 14.44 23.87
CA VAL A 164 -8.53 13.32 22.93
C VAL A 164 -7.09 12.85 22.81
N GLY A 165 -6.87 11.52 22.89
CA GLY A 165 -5.63 10.86 22.48
C GLY A 165 -5.86 10.10 21.18
N VAL A 166 -5.00 10.31 20.19
CA VAL A 166 -5.03 9.59 18.91
C VAL A 166 -3.80 8.71 18.81
N LEU A 167 -3.98 7.40 18.70
CA LEU A 167 -2.93 6.37 18.65
C LEU A 167 -2.83 5.81 17.21
N GLY A 168 -1.63 5.73 16.62
CA GLY A 168 -1.43 5.15 15.29
C GLY A 168 -0.96 3.70 15.35
N LEU A 169 -1.57 2.81 14.55
CA LEU A 169 -1.18 1.39 14.42
C LEU A 169 -1.21 0.95 12.96
N THR A 170 -0.19 0.19 12.56
CA THR A 170 -0.04 -0.39 11.22
C THR A 170 0.03 -1.90 11.31
N THR A 171 -0.57 -2.61 10.38
CA THR A 171 -0.59 -4.08 10.35
C THR A 171 0.80 -4.70 10.20
N LEU A 172 1.07 -5.76 10.93
CA LEU A 172 2.28 -6.58 10.78
C LEU A 172 2.39 -7.25 9.40
N ARG A 173 1.27 -7.37 8.68
CA ARG A 173 1.28 -7.89 7.30
C ARG A 173 2.14 -7.05 6.36
N THR A 174 2.42 -5.79 6.70
CA THR A 174 3.33 -4.90 5.95
C THR A 174 4.63 -5.59 5.55
N TYR A 175 5.17 -6.50 6.39
CA TYR A 175 6.35 -7.31 6.03
C TYR A 175 6.14 -8.26 4.85
N LYS A 176 4.88 -8.62 4.53
CA LYS A 176 4.55 -9.57 3.45
C LYS A 176 4.03 -8.87 2.21
N ILE A 177 3.31 -7.77 2.38
CA ILE A 177 2.55 -7.11 1.32
C ILE A 177 3.18 -5.78 0.86
N ALA A 178 4.27 -5.35 1.50
CA ALA A 178 5.07 -4.20 1.14
C ALA A 178 6.56 -4.52 1.28
N ASN A 179 7.42 -3.51 1.13
CA ASN A 179 8.88 -3.69 1.23
C ASN A 179 9.51 -2.73 2.27
N PRO A 180 9.14 -2.84 3.56
CA PRO A 180 9.66 -1.95 4.58
C PRO A 180 11.18 -2.12 4.73
N ASP A 181 11.89 -0.99 4.91
CA ASP A 181 13.34 -1.01 5.13
C ASP A 181 13.72 -1.91 6.31
N LYS A 182 14.79 -2.69 6.15
CA LYS A 182 15.25 -3.69 7.13
C LYS A 182 15.70 -3.09 8.47
N SER A 183 15.89 -1.77 8.57
CA SER A 183 16.15 -1.07 9.83
C SER A 183 14.91 -0.86 10.68
N LEU A 184 13.72 -1.00 10.09
CA LEU A 184 12.44 -0.85 10.78
C LEU A 184 12.03 -2.15 11.48
N VAL A 185 11.33 -1.99 12.58
CA VAL A 185 10.76 -3.08 13.39
C VAL A 185 9.30 -2.74 13.67
N PHE A 186 8.40 -3.65 13.30
CA PHE A 186 6.98 -3.56 13.62
C PHE A 186 6.70 -4.47 14.81
N ALA A 187 6.12 -3.91 15.87
CA ALA A 187 5.72 -4.65 17.04
C ALA A 187 4.25 -5.10 16.94
N ASP A 188 3.88 -6.10 17.73
CA ASP A 188 2.50 -6.60 17.83
C ASP A 188 1.52 -5.47 18.13
N GLU A 189 0.45 -5.37 17.35
CA GLU A 189 -0.54 -4.29 17.38
C GLU A 189 -1.33 -4.29 18.68
N ILE A 190 -1.76 -5.47 19.16
CA ILE A 190 -2.57 -5.62 20.37
C ILE A 190 -1.74 -5.26 21.61
N ALA A 191 -0.53 -5.80 21.74
CA ALA A 191 0.35 -5.49 22.86
C ALA A 191 0.74 -4.02 22.89
N THR A 192 0.95 -3.42 21.71
CA THR A 192 1.26 -1.99 21.57
C THR A 192 0.06 -1.13 21.95
N ALA A 193 -1.13 -1.47 21.46
CA ALA A 193 -2.36 -0.76 21.80
C ALA A 193 -2.61 -0.77 23.31
N GLN A 194 -2.56 -1.94 23.96
CA GLN A 194 -2.76 -2.06 25.40
C GLN A 194 -1.80 -1.14 26.16
N LYS A 195 -0.52 -1.15 25.81
CA LYS A 195 0.50 -0.30 26.44
C LYS A 195 0.17 1.19 26.30
N TYR A 196 -0.20 1.64 25.10
CA TYR A 196 -0.41 3.07 24.85
C TYR A 196 -1.77 3.57 25.33
N VAL A 197 -2.81 2.73 25.30
CA VAL A 197 -4.10 3.03 25.93
C VAL A 197 -3.90 3.29 27.43
N ASP A 198 -3.13 2.45 28.13
CA ASP A 198 -2.80 2.67 29.54
C ASP A 198 -2.04 3.99 29.77
N ILE A 199 -1.11 4.34 28.89
CA ILE A 199 -0.39 5.61 28.96
C ILE A 199 -1.35 6.80 28.73
N LEU A 200 -2.17 6.74 27.68
CA LEU A 200 -3.09 7.81 27.33
C LEU A 200 -4.13 8.04 28.41
N ARG A 201 -4.74 6.98 28.97
CA ARG A 201 -5.73 7.10 30.04
C ARG A 201 -5.09 7.57 31.34
N ASN A 202 -4.04 6.91 31.81
CA ASN A 202 -3.55 7.05 33.18
C ASN A 202 -2.52 8.16 33.34
N LYS A 203 -1.64 8.40 32.34
CA LYS A 203 -0.59 9.41 32.42
C LYS A 203 -0.97 10.69 31.69
N MET A 204 -1.52 10.58 30.47
CA MET A 204 -1.88 11.72 29.63
C MET A 204 -3.27 12.25 29.96
N ARG A 205 -4.08 11.50 30.71
CA ARG A 205 -5.44 11.90 31.14
C ARG A 205 -6.37 12.18 29.96
N CYS A 206 -6.28 11.36 28.92
CA CYS A 206 -7.20 11.41 27.80
C CYS A 206 -8.57 10.86 28.19
N ASP A 207 -9.59 11.63 27.88
CA ASP A 207 -10.99 11.30 28.14
C ASP A 207 -11.57 10.43 27.02
N VAL A 208 -11.13 10.68 25.78
CA VAL A 208 -11.47 9.90 24.59
C VAL A 208 -10.19 9.40 23.94
N ILE A 209 -10.16 8.11 23.54
CA ILE A 209 -9.06 7.50 22.80
C ILE A 209 -9.56 7.04 21.44
N ILE A 210 -8.94 7.58 20.40
CA ILE A 210 -9.14 7.19 19.00
C ILE A 210 -7.92 6.41 18.55
N VAL A 211 -8.10 5.22 18.02
CA VAL A 211 -7.05 4.51 17.28
C VAL A 211 -7.21 4.82 15.79
N LEU A 212 -6.15 5.33 15.17
CA LEU A 212 -5.98 5.33 13.72
C LEU A 212 -5.32 4.02 13.36
N GLY A 213 -6.10 3.05 12.93
CA GLY A 213 -5.64 1.72 12.57
C GLY A 213 -5.55 1.59 11.04
N HIS A 214 -4.44 1.02 10.57
CA HIS A 214 -4.40 0.48 9.23
C HIS A 214 -4.23 -1.03 9.35
N LEU A 215 -5.34 -1.70 9.75
CA LEU A 215 -5.37 -3.09 10.21
C LEU A 215 -6.29 -3.98 9.38
N GLY A 216 -7.34 -3.39 8.83
CA GLY A 216 -8.47 -4.08 8.23
C GLY A 216 -9.47 -4.59 9.27
N ASP A 217 -10.74 -4.66 8.87
CA ASP A 217 -11.85 -5.13 9.70
C ASP A 217 -12.12 -6.63 9.53
N VAL A 218 -11.61 -7.24 8.46
CA VAL A 218 -11.71 -8.67 8.17
C VAL A 218 -10.34 -9.33 8.09
N GLU A 219 -10.25 -10.61 8.50
CA GLU A 219 -9.03 -11.38 8.37
C GLU A 219 -8.79 -11.75 6.89
N GLU A 220 -7.65 -11.35 6.35
CA GLU A 220 -7.16 -11.77 5.03
C GLU A 220 -6.19 -12.94 5.12
N GLU A 221 -5.64 -13.20 6.32
CA GLU A 221 -4.85 -14.39 6.64
C GLU A 221 -5.09 -14.83 8.08
N ALA A 222 -4.85 -16.11 8.34
CA ALA A 222 -5.03 -16.69 9.68
C ALA A 222 -4.19 -15.95 10.75
N SER A 223 -4.81 -15.64 11.86
CA SER A 223 -4.21 -14.97 13.03
C SER A 223 -3.82 -13.49 12.81
N GLN A 224 -4.36 -12.82 11.82
CA GLN A 224 -4.21 -11.37 11.65
C GLN A 224 -4.87 -10.62 12.82
N ASN A 225 -4.20 -9.57 13.29
CA ASN A 225 -4.78 -8.64 14.26
C ASN A 225 -5.57 -7.55 13.52
N THR A 226 -6.86 -7.78 13.32
CA THR A 226 -7.79 -6.82 12.70
C THR A 226 -8.26 -5.77 13.71
N SER A 227 -8.90 -4.71 13.23
CA SER A 227 -9.57 -3.71 14.08
C SER A 227 -10.67 -4.34 14.95
N VAL A 228 -11.39 -5.34 14.43
CA VAL A 228 -12.36 -6.15 15.19
C VAL A 228 -11.66 -6.89 16.33
N LYS A 229 -10.58 -7.60 16.03
CA LYS A 229 -9.79 -8.32 17.03
C LYS A 229 -9.19 -7.39 18.09
N LEU A 230 -8.75 -6.22 17.69
CA LEU A 230 -8.24 -5.18 18.59
C LEU A 230 -9.34 -4.72 19.57
N ALA A 231 -10.54 -4.41 19.08
CA ALA A 231 -11.68 -4.00 19.91
C ALA A 231 -12.14 -5.11 20.86
N GLU A 232 -12.09 -6.38 20.43
CA GLU A 232 -12.42 -7.52 21.30
C GLU A 232 -11.43 -7.69 22.47
N THR A 233 -10.15 -7.34 22.24
CA THR A 233 -9.04 -7.71 23.13
C THR A 233 -8.60 -6.56 24.04
N VAL A 234 -8.58 -5.31 23.53
CA VAL A 234 -8.06 -4.14 24.25
C VAL A 234 -9.20 -3.25 24.72
N SER A 235 -9.38 -3.19 26.05
CA SER A 235 -10.37 -2.29 26.65
C SER A 235 -9.85 -0.86 26.76
N GLY A 236 -10.77 0.11 26.71
CA GLY A 236 -10.46 1.53 26.90
C GLY A 236 -10.13 2.29 25.61
N ILE A 237 -10.36 1.70 24.44
CA ILE A 237 -10.45 2.39 23.17
C ILE A 237 -11.91 2.79 22.98
N ASP A 238 -12.17 4.04 22.58
CA ASP A 238 -13.53 4.51 22.32
C ASP A 238 -13.90 4.37 20.85
N ILE A 239 -12.97 4.71 19.95
CA ILE A 239 -13.19 4.70 18.48
C ILE A 239 -11.95 4.13 17.80
N ILE A 240 -12.15 3.30 16.78
CA ILE A 240 -11.14 2.89 15.80
C ILE A 240 -11.58 3.45 14.45
N VAL A 241 -10.74 4.28 13.85
CA VAL A 241 -10.82 4.66 12.44
C VAL A 241 -9.88 3.76 11.69
N ASP A 242 -10.41 2.90 10.82
CA ASP A 242 -9.65 1.84 10.17
C ASP A 242 -9.53 2.04 8.66
N GLY A 243 -8.49 1.45 8.07
CA GLY A 243 -8.22 1.35 6.64
C GLY A 243 -7.80 -0.08 6.27
N HIS A 244 -7.13 -0.25 5.12
CA HIS A 244 -6.55 -1.48 4.60
C HIS A 244 -7.50 -2.37 3.78
N THR A 245 -8.66 -2.73 4.29
CA THR A 245 -9.63 -3.59 3.59
C THR A 245 -10.59 -2.82 2.68
N HIS A 246 -10.43 -1.51 2.57
CA HIS A 246 -11.28 -0.63 1.74
C HIS A 246 -12.78 -0.77 2.04
N THR A 247 -13.11 -1.11 3.27
CA THR A 247 -14.49 -1.39 3.65
C THR A 247 -15.34 -0.11 3.65
N LYS A 248 -16.41 -0.11 2.85
CA LYS A 248 -17.47 0.90 2.96
C LYS A 248 -18.42 0.52 4.08
N MET A 249 -18.28 1.15 5.21
CA MET A 249 -19.25 0.96 6.30
C MET A 249 -20.46 1.85 6.09
N GLU A 250 -21.66 1.29 6.30
CA GLU A 250 -22.90 2.06 6.32
C GLU A 250 -23.19 2.56 7.74
N ASP A 251 -22.93 1.72 8.74
CA ASP A 251 -23.04 2.02 10.17
C ASP A 251 -21.77 1.58 10.90
N PRO A 252 -21.41 2.23 12.03
CA PRO A 252 -20.28 1.79 12.86
C PRO A 252 -20.50 0.37 13.40
N LEU A 253 -19.43 -0.45 13.40
CA LEU A 253 -19.44 -1.64 14.23
C LEU A 253 -19.26 -1.21 15.71
N PHE A 254 -19.95 -1.87 16.64
CA PHE A 254 -19.81 -1.61 18.07
C PHE A 254 -19.45 -2.88 18.81
N ILE A 255 -18.21 -2.97 19.27
CA ILE A 255 -17.63 -4.19 19.83
C ILE A 255 -16.96 -3.82 21.16
N ASN A 256 -17.37 -4.48 22.25
CA ASN A 256 -16.77 -4.34 23.58
C ASN A 256 -16.61 -2.87 24.06
N GLY A 257 -17.55 -1.99 23.69
CA GLY A 257 -17.52 -0.57 24.05
C GLY A 257 -16.74 0.32 23.09
N THR A 258 -16.21 -0.23 22.00
CA THR A 258 -15.45 0.47 20.96
C THR A 258 -16.26 0.57 19.66
N TYR A 259 -16.34 1.76 19.07
CA TYR A 259 -16.86 1.97 17.73
C TYR A 259 -15.75 1.76 16.70
N ILE A 260 -16.04 1.07 15.57
CA ILE A 260 -15.14 0.89 14.44
C ILE A 260 -15.79 1.49 13.22
N VAL A 261 -15.04 2.32 12.47
CA VAL A 261 -15.50 3.01 11.27
C VAL A 261 -14.44 2.98 10.18
N SER A 262 -14.87 2.90 8.91
CA SER A 262 -14.03 3.00 7.72
C SER A 262 -14.80 3.70 6.59
N ALA A 263 -14.11 4.50 5.77
CA ALA A 263 -14.71 5.39 4.78
C ALA A 263 -14.42 4.96 3.34
N ASN A 264 -14.36 3.63 3.06
CA ASN A 264 -14.04 3.08 1.75
C ASN A 264 -12.61 3.45 1.31
N GLU A 265 -12.40 3.80 0.05
CA GLU A 265 -11.11 4.03 -0.60
C GLU A 265 -11.15 5.24 -1.55
N TRP A 266 -9.99 5.70 -2.01
CA TRP A 266 -9.78 6.68 -3.09
C TRP A 266 -10.51 8.00 -2.90
N GLY A 267 -10.82 8.35 -1.66
CA GLY A 267 -11.52 9.60 -1.36
C GLY A 267 -12.98 9.64 -1.80
N LYS A 268 -13.59 8.49 -2.13
CA LYS A 268 -15.01 8.40 -2.49
C LYS A 268 -15.91 8.87 -1.36
N TYR A 269 -15.50 8.63 -0.11
CA TYR A 269 -16.24 9.00 1.09
C TYR A 269 -15.33 9.72 2.08
N VAL A 270 -15.95 10.57 2.88
CA VAL A 270 -15.37 11.12 4.12
C VAL A 270 -16.25 10.66 5.27
N GLY A 271 -15.67 10.00 6.25
CA GLY A 271 -16.37 9.67 7.48
C GLY A 271 -16.63 10.93 8.31
N VAL A 272 -17.86 11.10 8.79
CA VAL A 272 -18.30 12.23 9.62
C VAL A 272 -18.87 11.67 10.90
N GLY A 273 -18.14 11.80 12.00
CA GLY A 273 -18.57 11.39 13.33
C GLY A 273 -18.85 12.56 14.24
N THR A 274 -19.95 12.54 14.98
CA THR A 274 -20.21 13.48 16.07
C THR A 274 -20.04 12.76 17.39
N LEU A 275 -19.05 13.18 18.17
CA LEU A 275 -18.79 12.70 19.51
C LEU A 275 -19.51 13.58 20.53
N SER A 276 -20.29 12.99 21.43
CA SER A 276 -20.87 13.64 22.60
C SER A 276 -20.16 13.16 23.87
N VAL A 277 -19.57 14.10 24.63
CA VAL A 277 -18.79 13.81 25.83
C VAL A 277 -19.39 14.53 27.02
N VAL A 278 -19.74 13.77 28.07
CA VAL A 278 -20.24 14.30 29.35
C VAL A 278 -19.35 13.79 30.47
N ASP A 279 -18.92 14.70 31.36
CA ASP A 279 -18.04 14.39 32.48
C ASP A 279 -16.76 13.62 32.10
N GLY A 280 -16.28 13.79 30.85
CA GLY A 280 -15.12 13.11 30.30
C GLY A 280 -15.37 11.68 29.83
N ILE A 281 -16.61 11.32 29.64
CA ILE A 281 -17.03 10.01 29.13
C ILE A 281 -17.71 10.21 27.78
N LEU A 282 -17.34 9.45 26.77
CA LEU A 282 -18.04 9.38 25.49
C LEU A 282 -19.42 8.75 25.73
N VAL A 283 -20.47 9.54 25.61
CA VAL A 283 -21.85 9.09 25.84
C VAL A 283 -22.63 8.85 24.54
N GLY A 284 -22.12 9.34 23.42
CA GLY A 284 -22.72 9.14 22.10
C GLY A 284 -21.69 9.31 20.99
N PHE A 285 -21.87 8.52 19.93
CA PHE A 285 -21.13 8.64 18.66
C PHE A 285 -22.10 8.39 17.52
N ASP A 286 -22.41 9.44 16.78
CA ASP A 286 -23.23 9.39 15.57
C ASP A 286 -22.31 9.52 14.36
N TRP A 287 -22.39 8.58 13.40
CA TRP A 287 -21.46 8.51 12.28
C TRP A 287 -22.17 8.22 10.96
N ARG A 288 -21.65 8.79 9.87
CA ARG A 288 -22.03 8.47 8.51
C ARG A 288 -20.83 8.62 7.56
N GLY A 289 -20.85 7.89 6.46
CA GLY A 289 -20.00 8.12 5.30
C GLY A 289 -20.63 9.16 4.37
N GLU A 290 -20.02 10.32 4.21
CA GLU A 290 -20.46 11.33 3.23
C GLU A 290 -19.80 11.07 1.88
N GLU A 291 -20.60 10.79 0.85
CA GLU A 291 -20.12 10.60 -0.51
C GLU A 291 -19.67 11.91 -1.12
N ILE A 292 -18.43 11.95 -1.59
CA ILE A 292 -17.84 13.11 -2.25
C ILE A 292 -18.15 13.05 -3.74
N SER A 293 -18.68 14.11 -4.29
CA SER A 293 -18.91 14.26 -5.73
C SER A 293 -18.74 15.71 -6.17
N SER A 294 -18.28 15.91 -7.40
CA SER A 294 -18.11 17.26 -7.96
C SER A 294 -19.45 18.01 -8.15
N GLU A 295 -20.56 17.29 -8.21
CA GLU A 295 -21.91 17.88 -8.26
C GLU A 295 -22.28 18.51 -6.92
N LYS A 296 -21.98 17.83 -5.80
CA LYS A 296 -22.25 18.33 -4.45
C LYS A 296 -21.19 19.31 -3.95
N TYR A 297 -19.91 19.01 -4.25
CA TYR A 297 -18.74 19.71 -3.72
C TYR A 297 -17.82 20.11 -4.87
N PRO A 298 -18.01 21.30 -5.48
CA PRO A 298 -17.14 21.80 -6.53
C PRO A 298 -15.68 21.87 -6.07
N ALA A 299 -14.76 21.65 -7.00
CA ALA A 299 -13.33 21.66 -6.70
C ALA A 299 -12.88 22.96 -6.01
N ASP A 300 -12.20 22.82 -4.88
CA ASP A 300 -11.60 23.93 -4.16
C ASP A 300 -10.42 24.52 -4.93
N SER A 301 -10.45 25.83 -5.18
CA SER A 301 -9.46 26.50 -6.03
C SER A 301 -8.04 26.54 -5.43
N GLU A 302 -7.91 26.53 -4.10
CA GLU A 302 -6.61 26.50 -3.43
C GLU A 302 -5.94 25.15 -3.64
N ILE A 303 -6.66 24.06 -3.36
CA ILE A 303 -6.16 22.70 -3.54
C ILE A 303 -5.92 22.40 -5.02
N ALA A 304 -6.83 22.78 -5.91
CA ALA A 304 -6.63 22.65 -7.35
C ALA A 304 -5.37 23.41 -7.81
N GLY A 305 -5.11 24.59 -7.27
CA GLY A 305 -3.90 25.37 -7.55
C GLY A 305 -2.61 24.71 -7.07
N ILE A 306 -2.63 24.01 -5.94
CA ILE A 306 -1.50 23.22 -5.43
C ILE A 306 -1.19 22.05 -6.37
N ILE A 307 -2.21 21.34 -6.84
CA ILE A 307 -2.08 20.13 -7.67
C ILE A 307 -1.74 20.44 -9.12
N ALA A 308 -2.22 21.55 -9.68
CA ALA A 308 -2.11 21.85 -11.11
C ALA A 308 -0.70 21.76 -11.70
N PRO A 309 0.39 22.26 -11.06
CA PRO A 309 1.74 22.12 -11.61
C PRO A 309 2.17 20.66 -11.78
N TYR A 310 1.80 19.79 -10.84
CA TYR A 310 2.09 18.36 -10.87
C TYR A 310 1.29 17.64 -11.95
N ALA A 311 0.01 18.00 -12.11
CA ALA A 311 -0.84 17.45 -13.16
C ALA A 311 -0.30 17.76 -14.57
N VAL A 312 0.16 19.00 -14.82
CA VAL A 312 0.80 19.39 -16.07
C VAL A 312 2.09 18.62 -16.29
N GLY A 313 2.94 18.52 -15.26
CA GLY A 313 4.19 17.77 -15.36
C GLY A 313 3.97 16.27 -15.61
N ALA A 314 2.95 15.65 -15.00
CA ALA A 314 2.57 14.28 -15.26
C ALA A 314 2.08 14.08 -16.70
N GLU A 315 1.26 14.98 -17.22
CA GLU A 315 0.79 14.93 -18.60
C GLU A 315 1.96 15.06 -19.61
N GLU A 316 2.94 15.92 -19.33
CA GLU A 316 4.14 16.05 -20.16
C GLU A 316 4.99 14.78 -20.10
N ALA A 317 5.16 14.20 -18.91
CA ALA A 317 5.92 12.96 -18.73
C ALA A 317 5.26 11.76 -19.46
N LEU A 318 3.95 11.70 -19.54
CA LEU A 318 3.24 10.67 -20.32
C LEU A 318 3.59 10.72 -21.82
N LYS A 319 3.93 11.89 -22.35
CA LYS A 319 4.35 12.10 -23.74
C LYS A 319 5.84 11.80 -23.98
N GLU A 320 6.61 11.54 -22.90
CA GLU A 320 8.01 11.18 -23.02
C GLU A 320 8.18 9.93 -23.90
N VAL A 321 9.05 10.01 -24.92
CA VAL A 321 9.43 8.86 -25.74
C VAL A 321 10.42 8.02 -24.93
N VAL A 322 10.02 6.80 -24.60
CA VAL A 322 10.80 5.88 -23.76
C VAL A 322 11.43 4.73 -24.55
N LEU A 323 10.98 4.53 -25.79
CA LEU A 323 11.43 3.45 -26.66
C LEU A 323 11.18 3.84 -28.13
N GLU A 324 11.95 3.26 -29.03
CA GLU A 324 11.67 3.26 -30.47
C GLU A 324 11.49 1.82 -30.95
N THR A 325 10.50 1.58 -31.81
CA THR A 325 10.24 0.27 -32.42
C THR A 325 10.44 0.33 -33.93
N THR A 326 11.02 -0.72 -34.49
CA THR A 326 11.24 -0.81 -35.95
C THR A 326 9.95 -1.13 -36.72
N ASP A 327 8.99 -1.76 -36.05
CA ASP A 327 7.66 -2.08 -36.54
C ASP A 327 6.66 -2.18 -35.40
N GLU A 328 5.35 -2.28 -35.71
CA GLU A 328 4.28 -2.44 -34.74
C GLU A 328 4.41 -3.78 -33.98
N PHE A 329 4.34 -3.73 -32.64
CA PHE A 329 4.15 -4.91 -31.81
C PHE A 329 2.65 -5.21 -31.76
N VAL A 330 2.19 -6.08 -32.64
CA VAL A 330 0.78 -6.39 -32.78
C VAL A 330 0.20 -7.03 -31.52
N PHE A 331 -1.04 -6.70 -31.21
CA PHE A 331 -1.84 -7.35 -30.18
C PHE A 331 -2.93 -8.25 -30.79
N GLY A 332 -3.45 -7.84 -31.96
CA GLY A 332 -4.44 -8.56 -32.73
C GLY A 332 -5.69 -8.92 -31.91
N ASN A 333 -6.29 -10.07 -32.23
CA ASN A 333 -7.42 -10.60 -31.47
C ASN A 333 -6.94 -11.35 -30.21
N LYS A 334 -6.37 -10.61 -29.24
CA LYS A 334 -5.84 -11.13 -27.98
C LYS A 334 -4.80 -12.24 -28.20
N LEU A 335 -3.86 -12.03 -29.13
CA LEU A 335 -2.83 -13.02 -29.47
C LEU A 335 -1.96 -13.39 -28.27
N SER A 336 -1.77 -12.46 -27.32
CA SER A 336 -1.07 -12.72 -26.05
C SER A 336 -1.64 -13.87 -25.24
N ARG A 337 -2.87 -14.29 -25.52
CA ARG A 337 -3.55 -15.41 -24.86
C ARG A 337 -3.54 -16.70 -25.69
N LYS A 338 -2.91 -16.67 -26.86
CA LYS A 338 -3.03 -17.78 -27.81
C LYS A 338 -1.70 -18.32 -28.29
N ILE A 339 -0.70 -17.47 -28.45
CA ILE A 339 0.62 -17.80 -28.99
C ILE A 339 1.71 -17.02 -28.24
N GLU A 340 2.98 -17.40 -28.49
CA GLU A 340 4.10 -16.52 -28.15
C GLU A 340 3.92 -15.18 -28.85
N LEU A 341 3.97 -14.10 -28.07
CA LEU A 341 3.85 -12.75 -28.59
C LEU A 341 5.13 -11.96 -28.30
N PRO A 342 5.74 -11.27 -29.30
CA PRO A 342 6.92 -10.43 -29.05
C PRO A 342 6.75 -9.42 -27.92
N LEU A 343 5.55 -8.86 -27.78
CA LEU A 343 5.21 -7.97 -26.67
C LEU A 343 5.16 -8.70 -25.32
N GLY A 344 4.71 -9.96 -25.31
CA GLY A 344 4.75 -10.82 -24.12
C GLY A 344 6.17 -11.16 -23.70
N ASN A 345 7.04 -11.48 -24.67
CA ASN A 345 8.46 -11.68 -24.46
C ASN A 345 9.11 -10.44 -23.84
N PHE A 346 8.82 -9.25 -24.38
CA PHE A 346 9.33 -7.98 -23.90
C PHE A 346 8.94 -7.69 -22.45
N VAL A 347 7.67 -7.88 -22.10
CA VAL A 347 7.18 -7.69 -20.71
C VAL A 347 7.80 -8.69 -19.74
N ALA A 348 7.93 -9.96 -20.13
CA ALA A 348 8.53 -10.99 -19.28
C ALA A 348 10.03 -10.76 -19.07
N ASP A 349 10.77 -10.39 -20.13
CA ASP A 349 12.20 -10.06 -20.06
C ASP A 349 12.46 -8.81 -19.19
N ALA A 350 11.57 -7.82 -19.24
CA ALA A 350 11.68 -6.61 -18.44
C ALA A 350 11.77 -6.91 -16.94
N GLN A 351 10.94 -7.82 -16.44
CA GLN A 351 10.94 -8.21 -15.04
C GLN A 351 12.30 -8.80 -14.62
N VAL A 352 12.84 -9.73 -15.42
CA VAL A 352 14.13 -10.39 -15.14
C VAL A 352 15.28 -9.39 -15.20
N ALA A 353 15.31 -8.56 -16.24
CA ALA A 353 16.37 -7.57 -16.45
C ALA A 353 16.36 -6.49 -15.35
N TYR A 354 15.20 -5.99 -14.98
CA TYR A 354 15.06 -5.03 -13.89
C TYR A 354 15.54 -5.58 -12.55
N LEU A 355 15.08 -6.76 -12.18
CA LEU A 355 15.50 -7.42 -10.93
C LEU A 355 17.03 -7.63 -10.90
N ALA A 356 17.62 -8.06 -12.02
CA ALA A 356 19.06 -8.20 -12.13
C ALA A 356 19.79 -6.85 -11.93
N SER A 357 19.26 -5.75 -12.45
CA SER A 357 19.84 -4.41 -12.25
C SER A 357 19.80 -3.97 -10.77
N CYS A 358 18.80 -4.43 -10.02
CA CYS A 358 18.66 -4.23 -8.58
C CYS A 358 19.46 -5.23 -7.73
N GLY A 359 20.23 -6.13 -8.37
CA GLY A 359 21.01 -7.17 -7.67
C GLY A 359 20.20 -8.38 -7.21
N VAL A 360 18.96 -8.51 -7.67
CA VAL A 360 18.09 -9.65 -7.40
C VAL A 360 18.11 -10.60 -8.59
N ASN A 361 18.74 -11.77 -8.43
CA ASN A 361 18.80 -12.77 -9.49
C ASN A 361 17.60 -13.71 -9.40
N VAL A 362 16.90 -13.89 -10.53
CA VAL A 362 15.82 -14.86 -10.70
C VAL A 362 16.19 -15.87 -11.79
N ASP A 363 15.60 -17.05 -11.75
CA ASP A 363 15.85 -18.09 -12.75
C ASP A 363 15.09 -17.82 -14.05
N PHE A 364 13.90 -17.22 -13.97
CA PHE A 364 13.09 -16.77 -15.09
C PHE A 364 11.96 -15.85 -14.62
N GLY A 365 11.25 -15.26 -15.57
CA GLY A 365 10.03 -14.49 -15.33
C GLY A 365 8.91 -14.89 -16.29
N PHE A 366 7.67 -14.63 -15.90
CA PHE A 366 6.53 -14.73 -16.81
C PHE A 366 5.39 -13.80 -16.40
N THR A 367 4.49 -13.56 -17.36
CA THR A 367 3.25 -12.83 -17.12
C THR A 367 2.10 -13.55 -17.82
N ASN A 368 0.89 -13.35 -17.33
CA ASN A 368 -0.32 -13.86 -18.00
C ASN A 368 -0.68 -12.99 -19.22
N GLY A 369 -1.12 -13.62 -20.29
CA GLY A 369 -1.53 -12.94 -21.52
C GLY A 369 -2.69 -11.96 -21.33
N GLY A 370 -3.48 -12.15 -20.27
CA GLY A 370 -4.54 -11.26 -19.84
C GLY A 370 -4.05 -9.89 -19.36
N ASN A 371 -2.82 -9.79 -18.91
CA ASN A 371 -2.20 -8.55 -18.45
C ASN A 371 -1.85 -7.57 -19.61
N ILE A 372 -1.66 -8.09 -20.82
CA ILE A 372 -1.34 -7.30 -22.02
C ILE A 372 -2.65 -6.91 -22.72
N ARG A 373 -2.87 -5.60 -22.94
CA ARG A 373 -4.19 -5.08 -23.34
C ARG A 373 -4.26 -4.39 -24.68
N THR A 374 -3.12 -3.98 -25.26
CA THR A 374 -3.06 -3.30 -26.56
C THR A 374 -1.71 -3.51 -27.25
N ALA A 375 -1.58 -3.04 -28.49
CA ALA A 375 -0.37 -3.03 -29.30
C ALA A 375 0.59 -1.89 -28.90
N LEU A 376 1.87 -2.00 -29.30
CA LEU A 376 2.77 -0.84 -29.33
C LEU A 376 2.92 -0.34 -30.78
N PRO A 377 2.90 0.98 -31.00
CA PRO A 377 3.01 1.56 -32.35
C PRO A 377 4.43 1.35 -32.91
N LYS A 378 4.54 1.41 -34.24
CA LYS A 378 5.82 1.57 -34.94
C LYS A 378 6.38 2.98 -34.72
N GLY A 379 7.69 3.07 -34.53
CA GLY A 379 8.41 4.34 -34.28
C GLY A 379 8.46 4.70 -32.81
N ASN A 380 8.20 5.95 -32.48
CA ASN A 380 8.26 6.45 -31.11
C ASN A 380 7.18 5.84 -30.22
N VAL A 381 7.58 5.21 -29.14
CA VAL A 381 6.71 4.68 -28.09
C VAL A 381 6.82 5.60 -26.89
N THR A 382 5.69 6.16 -26.46
CA THR A 382 5.64 7.02 -25.26
C THR A 382 5.40 6.21 -24.00
N ARG A 383 5.66 6.84 -22.84
CA ARG A 383 5.29 6.29 -21.54
C ARG A 383 3.80 5.91 -21.49
N GLU A 384 2.92 6.77 -22.03
CA GLU A 384 1.47 6.51 -22.13
C GLU A 384 1.15 5.22 -22.90
N ASN A 385 1.87 4.96 -24.00
CA ASN A 385 1.68 3.72 -24.78
C ASN A 385 1.97 2.49 -23.91
N LEU A 386 3.06 2.48 -23.14
CA LEU A 386 3.39 1.34 -22.26
C LEU A 386 2.39 1.18 -21.11
N LEU A 387 1.93 2.28 -20.50
CA LEU A 387 0.88 2.24 -19.49
C LEU A 387 -0.45 1.73 -20.04
N THR A 388 -0.76 1.99 -21.31
CA THR A 388 -1.96 1.45 -21.96
C THR A 388 -1.81 -0.06 -22.26
N VAL A 389 -0.60 -0.53 -22.52
CA VAL A 389 -0.31 -1.98 -22.65
C VAL A 389 -0.54 -2.71 -21.34
N LEU A 390 -0.12 -2.13 -20.22
CA LEU A 390 -0.19 -2.70 -18.87
C LEU A 390 -1.00 -1.77 -17.96
N PRO A 391 -2.34 -1.69 -18.11
CA PRO A 391 -3.15 -0.70 -17.39
C PRO A 391 -3.44 -1.09 -15.93
N PHE A 392 -3.06 -2.28 -15.51
CA PHE A 392 -3.28 -2.75 -14.14
C PHE A 392 -2.13 -2.32 -13.23
N GLU A 393 -2.46 -1.97 -12.01
CA GLU A 393 -1.49 -1.62 -10.96
C GLU A 393 -0.88 -2.88 -10.32
N ASN A 394 -0.40 -3.80 -11.15
CA ASN A 394 0.26 -5.01 -10.69
C ASN A 394 1.70 -4.73 -10.28
N TYR A 395 2.10 -5.27 -9.14
CA TYR A 395 3.48 -5.23 -8.66
C TYR A 395 4.28 -6.44 -9.13
N VAL A 396 5.58 -6.26 -9.33
CA VAL A 396 6.49 -7.39 -9.60
C VAL A 396 6.81 -8.08 -8.28
N TYR A 397 6.57 -9.38 -8.24
CA TYR A 397 6.88 -10.27 -7.12
C TYR A 397 7.96 -11.28 -7.52
N VAL A 398 8.78 -11.67 -6.56
CA VAL A 398 9.69 -12.82 -6.70
C VAL A 398 9.18 -13.92 -5.80
N VAL A 399 8.76 -15.04 -6.38
CA VAL A 399 8.35 -16.24 -5.65
C VAL A 399 9.44 -17.31 -5.74
N THR A 400 9.67 -18.04 -4.67
CA THR A 400 10.66 -19.13 -4.61
C THR A 400 9.95 -20.46 -4.48
N LEU A 401 10.00 -21.29 -5.52
CA LEU A 401 9.39 -22.61 -5.57
C LEU A 401 10.45 -23.73 -5.50
N LYS A 402 10.06 -24.87 -4.95
CA LYS A 402 10.83 -26.13 -5.09
C LYS A 402 10.71 -26.64 -6.52
N GLY A 403 11.71 -27.38 -7.03
CA GLY A 403 11.68 -27.89 -8.40
C GLY A 403 10.47 -28.78 -8.70
N ALA A 404 9.98 -29.55 -7.72
CA ALA A 404 8.75 -30.31 -7.87
C ALA A 404 7.52 -29.41 -8.10
N ASP A 405 7.43 -28.27 -7.38
CA ASP A 405 6.34 -27.29 -7.56
C ASP A 405 6.49 -26.53 -8.89
N VAL A 406 7.73 -26.34 -9.39
CA VAL A 406 7.97 -25.78 -10.73
C VAL A 406 7.49 -26.73 -11.84
N ILE A 407 7.65 -28.04 -11.67
CA ILE A 407 7.05 -29.03 -12.60
C ILE A 407 5.52 -28.91 -12.57
N GLU A 408 4.93 -28.80 -11.39
CA GLU A 408 3.48 -28.59 -11.25
C GLU A 408 3.03 -27.28 -11.93
N LEU A 409 3.80 -26.19 -11.76
CA LEU A 409 3.55 -24.90 -12.44
C LEU A 409 3.50 -25.07 -13.97
N PHE A 410 4.48 -25.74 -14.56
CA PHE A 410 4.47 -25.95 -16.02
C PHE A 410 3.37 -26.91 -16.46
N ASN A 411 3.03 -27.92 -15.66
CA ASN A 411 1.87 -28.77 -15.94
C ASN A 411 0.57 -27.95 -15.92
N TYR A 412 0.43 -27.01 -14.98
CA TYR A 412 -0.71 -26.09 -14.96
C TYR A 412 -0.71 -25.18 -16.20
N ILE A 413 0.42 -24.54 -16.55
CA ILE A 413 0.55 -23.75 -17.78
C ILE A 413 0.10 -24.57 -19.00
N GLY A 414 0.51 -25.85 -19.07
CA GLY A 414 0.11 -26.77 -20.14
C GLY A 414 -1.39 -27.05 -20.20
N SER A 415 -2.11 -26.99 -19.07
CA SER A 415 -3.54 -27.26 -18.99
C SER A 415 -4.43 -26.04 -19.32
N ILE A 416 -3.85 -24.83 -19.41
CA ILE A 416 -4.59 -23.62 -19.70
C ILE A 416 -5.09 -23.63 -21.14
N ASN A 417 -6.38 -23.43 -21.35
CA ASN A 417 -6.98 -23.36 -22.68
C ASN A 417 -6.42 -22.19 -23.49
N GLN A 418 -6.13 -22.42 -24.77
CA GLN A 418 -5.72 -21.38 -25.71
C GLN A 418 -6.79 -20.29 -25.80
N GLY A 419 -6.41 -19.04 -25.61
CA GLY A 419 -7.33 -17.88 -25.53
C GLY A 419 -7.72 -17.45 -24.13
N ALA A 420 -7.41 -18.25 -23.08
CA ALA A 420 -7.65 -17.86 -21.69
C ALA A 420 -6.69 -16.76 -21.22
N GLY A 421 -7.12 -15.94 -20.26
CA GLY A 421 -6.33 -14.86 -19.67
C GLY A 421 -5.02 -15.34 -19.05
N GLY A 422 -5.05 -16.50 -18.43
CA GLY A 422 -3.89 -17.13 -17.78
C GLY A 422 -2.80 -17.66 -18.69
N PHE A 423 -2.96 -17.65 -20.03
CA PHE A 423 -1.91 -18.11 -20.95
C PHE A 423 -0.58 -17.41 -20.66
N ALA A 424 0.49 -18.20 -20.41
CA ALA A 424 1.77 -17.66 -19.98
C ALA A 424 2.59 -17.11 -21.15
N GLN A 425 3.10 -15.88 -20.98
CA GLN A 425 4.15 -15.28 -21.79
C GLN A 425 5.43 -15.29 -20.96
N VAL A 426 6.51 -15.90 -21.45
CA VAL A 426 7.70 -16.23 -20.66
C VAL A 426 8.94 -15.45 -21.09
N SER A 427 9.87 -15.24 -20.16
CA SER A 427 11.16 -14.64 -20.42
C SER A 427 12.09 -15.59 -21.21
N LYS A 428 13.13 -15.03 -21.81
CA LYS A 428 14.09 -15.74 -22.69
C LYS A 428 14.78 -16.95 -22.05
N GLU A 429 14.77 -17.04 -20.75
CA GLU A 429 15.33 -18.16 -19.98
C GLU A 429 14.51 -19.44 -20.12
N VAL A 430 13.25 -19.34 -20.60
CA VAL A 430 12.32 -20.47 -20.66
C VAL A 430 11.95 -20.80 -22.10
N SER A 431 11.91 -22.11 -22.40
CA SER A 431 11.26 -22.61 -23.63
C SER A 431 10.47 -23.89 -23.36
N TYR A 432 9.35 -24.06 -24.08
CA TYR A 432 8.52 -25.26 -23.99
C TYR A 432 7.65 -25.48 -25.23
N THR A 433 7.05 -26.68 -25.33
CA THR A 433 6.08 -27.02 -26.37
C THR A 433 4.70 -27.25 -25.75
N LEU A 434 3.67 -26.55 -26.27
CA LEU A 434 2.27 -26.78 -25.96
C LEU A 434 1.61 -27.58 -27.10
N THR A 435 0.88 -28.61 -26.76
CA THR A 435 0.08 -29.38 -27.73
C THR A 435 -1.38 -29.25 -27.33
N TYR A 436 -2.22 -28.76 -28.24
CA TYR A 436 -3.67 -28.59 -28.06
C TYR A 436 -4.44 -29.49 -29.03
N ASP A 437 -5.69 -29.78 -28.69
CA ASP A 437 -6.65 -30.29 -29.67
C ASP A 437 -7.13 -29.17 -30.63
N GLU A 438 -7.91 -29.53 -31.63
CA GLU A 438 -8.42 -28.58 -32.66
C GLU A 438 -9.29 -27.45 -32.08
N THR A 439 -9.77 -27.59 -30.85
CA THR A 439 -10.58 -26.57 -30.16
C THR A 439 -9.73 -25.65 -29.27
N GLY A 440 -8.42 -25.86 -29.19
CA GLY A 440 -7.53 -25.13 -28.28
C GLY A 440 -7.66 -25.53 -26.81
N MET A 441 -8.28 -26.69 -26.56
CA MET A 441 -8.43 -27.27 -25.22
C MET A 441 -7.53 -28.49 -25.02
N ASN A 442 -7.62 -29.10 -23.84
CA ASN A 442 -6.86 -30.31 -23.49
C ASN A 442 -5.35 -30.15 -23.71
N GLY A 443 -4.83 -28.98 -23.37
CA GLY A 443 -3.44 -28.62 -23.52
C GLY A 443 -2.52 -29.55 -22.73
N LYS A 444 -1.36 -29.85 -23.33
CA LYS A 444 -0.26 -30.60 -22.70
C LYS A 444 1.06 -29.91 -22.96
N ILE A 445 1.91 -29.84 -21.95
CA ILE A 445 3.23 -29.27 -22.05
C ILE A 445 4.28 -30.35 -22.18
N SER A 446 5.34 -30.07 -22.94
CA SER A 446 6.51 -30.92 -23.07
C SER A 446 7.75 -30.07 -23.38
N ASN A 447 8.93 -30.70 -23.33
CA ASN A 447 10.21 -30.06 -23.66
C ASN A 447 10.46 -28.76 -22.87
N VAL A 448 10.08 -28.73 -21.59
CA VAL A 448 10.32 -27.55 -20.74
C VAL A 448 11.80 -27.45 -20.42
N LEU A 449 12.42 -26.34 -20.81
CA LEU A 449 13.79 -26.01 -20.49
C LEU A 449 13.85 -24.66 -19.77
N ILE A 450 14.64 -24.59 -18.71
CA ILE A 450 15.00 -23.35 -18.01
C ILE A 450 16.51 -23.17 -18.15
N ASN A 451 16.94 -22.06 -18.76
CA ASN A 451 18.34 -21.82 -19.11
C ASN A 451 18.97 -23.01 -19.89
N GLY A 452 18.20 -23.58 -20.82
CA GLY A 452 18.60 -24.69 -21.68
C GLY A 452 18.71 -26.05 -20.98
N SER A 453 18.28 -26.18 -19.72
CA SER A 453 18.33 -27.39 -18.92
C SER A 453 16.94 -27.85 -18.48
N LEU A 454 16.77 -29.15 -18.29
CA LEU A 454 15.56 -29.71 -17.69
C LEU A 454 15.41 -29.22 -16.24
N ILE A 455 14.19 -29.21 -15.73
CA ILE A 455 13.89 -28.83 -14.34
C ILE A 455 14.51 -29.84 -13.40
N ASP A 456 15.31 -29.39 -12.43
CA ASP A 456 15.85 -30.18 -11.34
C ASP A 456 14.92 -30.12 -10.13
N GLU A 457 14.27 -31.23 -9.81
CA GLU A 457 13.34 -31.36 -8.68
C GLU A 457 13.98 -31.05 -7.32
N SER A 458 15.31 -31.22 -7.21
CA SER A 458 16.04 -31.11 -5.95
C SER A 458 16.43 -29.66 -5.59
N ARG A 459 16.41 -28.73 -6.54
CA ARG A 459 16.76 -27.34 -6.30
C ARG A 459 15.50 -26.43 -6.12
N THR A 460 15.74 -25.21 -5.71
CA THR A 460 14.73 -24.13 -5.70
C THR A 460 14.94 -23.20 -6.88
N TYR A 461 13.85 -22.58 -7.34
CA TYR A 461 13.83 -21.62 -8.43
C TYR A 461 13.17 -20.32 -7.96
N LYS A 462 13.80 -19.20 -8.25
CA LYS A 462 13.26 -17.87 -8.06
C LYS A 462 12.60 -17.41 -9.37
N ILE A 463 11.36 -16.99 -9.28
CA ILE A 463 10.52 -16.69 -10.44
C ILE A 463 9.96 -15.28 -10.29
N ALA A 464 10.13 -14.44 -11.31
CA ALA A 464 9.50 -13.11 -11.37
C ALA A 464 8.10 -13.24 -11.96
N VAL A 465 7.10 -12.73 -11.24
CA VAL A 465 5.69 -12.74 -11.65
C VAL A 465 5.00 -11.46 -11.17
N ASN A 466 3.77 -11.20 -11.62
CA ASN A 466 2.97 -10.17 -10.99
C ASN A 466 2.30 -10.68 -9.69
N ASP A 467 1.92 -9.76 -8.83
CA ASP A 467 1.23 -10.00 -7.55
C ASP A 467 -0.06 -10.80 -7.71
N TYR A 468 -0.87 -10.50 -8.73
CA TYR A 468 -2.10 -11.23 -9.06
C TYR A 468 -1.84 -12.73 -9.27
N LEU A 469 -0.79 -13.09 -10.03
CA LEU A 469 -0.39 -14.48 -10.23
C LEU A 469 0.21 -15.08 -8.95
N ALA A 470 1.05 -14.32 -8.24
CA ALA A 470 1.65 -14.78 -6.97
C ALA A 470 0.58 -15.15 -5.93
N ALA A 471 -0.56 -14.45 -5.93
CA ALA A 471 -1.73 -14.74 -5.09
C ALA A 471 -2.62 -15.89 -5.59
N GLY A 472 -2.27 -16.56 -6.70
CA GLY A 472 -3.06 -17.66 -7.28
C GLY A 472 -4.04 -17.22 -8.36
N GLY A 473 -3.99 -15.98 -8.80
CA GLY A 473 -4.83 -15.45 -9.88
C GLY A 473 -4.74 -16.28 -11.17
N ASP A 474 -5.77 -16.24 -11.99
CA ASP A 474 -5.91 -17.08 -13.20
C ASP A 474 -5.70 -18.59 -12.93
N GLY A 475 -5.85 -19.08 -11.67
CA GLY A 475 -5.71 -20.47 -11.27
C GLY A 475 -4.26 -20.92 -10.99
N TYR A 476 -3.31 -20.00 -10.89
CA TYR A 476 -1.91 -20.30 -10.55
C TYR A 476 -1.68 -20.61 -9.06
N GLU A 477 -2.57 -21.39 -8.45
CA GLU A 477 -2.52 -21.74 -7.02
C GLU A 477 -1.17 -22.33 -6.58
N VAL A 478 -0.43 -22.97 -7.49
CA VAL A 478 0.90 -23.50 -7.20
C VAL A 478 1.89 -22.41 -6.75
N LEU A 479 1.72 -21.17 -7.18
CA LEU A 479 2.58 -20.05 -6.78
C LEU A 479 2.41 -19.69 -5.29
N THR A 480 1.25 -19.98 -4.72
CA THR A 480 0.99 -19.77 -3.28
C THR A 480 1.76 -20.77 -2.39
N LYS A 481 2.36 -21.83 -2.97
CA LYS A 481 3.26 -22.74 -2.27
C LYS A 481 4.67 -22.17 -2.10
N SER A 482 4.89 -20.91 -2.48
CA SER A 482 6.19 -20.26 -2.36
C SER A 482 6.75 -20.36 -0.95
N ILE A 483 8.00 -20.80 -0.85
CA ILE A 483 8.73 -20.91 0.42
C ILE A 483 9.36 -19.57 0.86
N ASP A 484 9.43 -18.61 -0.05
CA ASP A 484 9.91 -17.24 0.17
C ASP A 484 9.31 -16.36 -0.92
N THR A 485 8.55 -15.35 -0.53
CA THR A 485 7.91 -14.39 -1.44
C THR A 485 8.43 -12.99 -1.12
N PHE A 486 8.93 -12.31 -2.14
CA PHE A 486 9.45 -10.95 -2.05
C PHE A 486 8.63 -10.02 -2.93
N ASN A 487 7.95 -9.05 -2.33
CA ASN A 487 7.33 -7.93 -3.02
C ASN A 487 8.40 -6.89 -3.33
N THR A 488 8.56 -6.53 -4.60
CA THR A 488 9.54 -5.50 -5.00
C THR A 488 9.03 -4.09 -4.78
N SER A 489 7.72 -3.93 -4.54
CA SER A 489 7.02 -2.63 -4.50
C SER A 489 7.18 -1.80 -5.78
N MET A 490 7.51 -2.44 -6.89
CA MET A 490 7.63 -1.80 -8.19
C MET A 490 6.47 -2.20 -9.09
N LEU A 491 5.77 -1.21 -9.62
CA LEU A 491 4.73 -1.45 -10.62
C LEU A 491 5.34 -2.11 -11.86
N MET A 492 4.68 -3.13 -12.37
CA MET A 492 5.12 -3.83 -13.58
C MET A 492 5.24 -2.88 -14.77
N SER A 493 4.36 -1.90 -14.88
CA SER A 493 4.44 -0.85 -15.90
C SER A 493 5.72 -0.02 -15.80
N ASP A 494 6.11 0.38 -14.58
CA ASP A 494 7.35 1.15 -14.37
C ASP A 494 8.59 0.30 -14.67
N VAL A 495 8.59 -0.96 -14.26
CA VAL A 495 9.66 -1.93 -14.60
C VAL A 495 9.84 -2.07 -16.11
N VAL A 496 8.73 -2.15 -16.85
CA VAL A 496 8.77 -2.23 -18.33
C VAL A 496 9.25 -0.93 -18.96
N ILE A 497 8.87 0.24 -18.40
CA ILE A 497 9.35 1.55 -18.85
C ILE A 497 10.86 1.70 -18.62
N GLU A 498 11.36 1.36 -17.42
CA GLU A 498 12.79 1.43 -17.10
C GLU A 498 13.60 0.48 -18.00
N TYR A 499 13.10 -0.73 -18.24
CA TYR A 499 13.72 -1.66 -19.17
C TYR A 499 13.76 -1.09 -20.59
N ALA A 500 12.65 -0.53 -21.09
CA ALA A 500 12.57 0.12 -22.40
C ALA A 500 13.65 1.22 -22.56
N GLN A 501 13.76 2.11 -21.58
CA GLN A 501 14.77 3.18 -21.57
C GLN A 501 16.21 2.65 -21.51
N SER A 502 16.42 1.50 -20.85
CA SER A 502 17.76 0.90 -20.73
C SER A 502 18.30 0.31 -22.02
N LEU A 503 17.43 -0.02 -22.99
CA LEU A 503 17.85 -0.68 -24.24
C LEU A 503 18.65 0.23 -25.16
N GLY A 504 18.38 1.55 -25.18
CA GLY A 504 19.17 2.57 -25.88
C GLY A 504 19.21 2.44 -27.42
N GLN A 505 18.41 1.53 -27.99
CA GLN A 505 18.31 1.28 -29.44
C GLN A 505 16.90 0.82 -29.81
N PRO A 506 16.46 1.04 -31.07
CA PRO A 506 15.18 0.53 -31.53
C PRO A 506 15.08 -1.00 -31.40
N ILE A 507 13.89 -1.48 -31.00
CA ILE A 507 13.60 -2.92 -30.90
C ILE A 507 12.67 -3.37 -32.04
N SER A 508 12.78 -4.64 -32.40
CA SER A 508 11.96 -5.28 -33.43
C SER A 508 11.02 -6.32 -32.80
N PRO A 509 9.78 -6.44 -33.29
CA PRO A 509 8.85 -7.48 -32.84
C PRO A 509 9.25 -8.85 -33.40
N VAL A 510 10.11 -9.58 -32.70
CA VAL A 510 10.61 -10.89 -33.11
C VAL A 510 10.03 -11.96 -32.21
N THR A 511 9.47 -13.02 -32.83
CA THR A 511 9.13 -14.28 -32.16
C THR A 511 10.39 -15.13 -32.04
N GLU A 512 10.75 -15.58 -30.86
CA GLU A 512 12.03 -16.25 -30.58
C GLU A 512 11.93 -17.77 -30.45
N GLY A 513 10.71 -18.30 -30.52
CA GLY A 513 10.46 -19.74 -30.40
C GLY A 513 10.49 -20.23 -28.95
N ARG A 514 10.22 -19.35 -27.99
CA ARG A 514 10.12 -19.70 -26.56
C ARG A 514 8.94 -20.64 -26.31
N ILE A 515 7.83 -20.42 -27.03
CA ILE A 515 6.60 -21.19 -26.93
C ILE A 515 6.27 -21.79 -28.28
N THR A 516 6.53 -23.09 -28.45
CA THR A 516 6.12 -23.81 -29.65
C THR A 516 4.72 -24.37 -29.46
N ILE A 517 3.81 -24.08 -30.37
CA ILE A 517 2.42 -24.57 -30.33
C ILE A 517 2.20 -25.61 -31.43
N VAL A 518 1.62 -26.76 -31.06
CA VAL A 518 1.24 -27.85 -31.96
C VAL A 518 -0.26 -28.06 -31.86
N GLY A 519 -0.99 -27.97 -32.98
CA GLY A 519 -2.45 -27.98 -33.00
C GLY A 519 -3.05 -26.68 -32.49
N GLY A 520 -4.24 -26.74 -31.90
CA GLY A 520 -4.96 -25.58 -31.36
C GLY A 520 -5.87 -24.89 -32.36
N ILE A 521 -6.43 -23.73 -31.90
CA ILE A 521 -7.30 -22.88 -32.75
C ILE A 521 -6.45 -22.08 -33.75
N ASP A 522 -7.03 -21.83 -34.92
CA ASP A 522 -6.44 -20.90 -35.90
C ASP A 522 -6.36 -19.50 -35.31
N VAL A 523 -5.23 -18.83 -35.48
CA VAL A 523 -4.92 -17.50 -34.93
C VAL A 523 -4.84 -16.41 -35.99
N GLU A 524 -5.26 -16.71 -37.25
CA GLU A 524 -5.37 -15.71 -38.31
C GLU A 524 -6.35 -14.58 -38.03
#